data_65fd5c6605be5e355d3e05b0ee6b9c46
#
_entry.id   65fd5c6605be5e355d3e05b0ee6b9c46
#
_cell.length_a   1.000
_cell.length_b   1.000
_cell.length_c   1.000
_cell.angle_alpha   90.00
_cell.angle_beta   90.00
_cell.angle_gamma   90.00
#
_symmetry.space_group_name_H-M   'P 1'
#
loop_
_entity.id
_entity.type
_entity.pdbx_description
1 polymer ?
#
loop_
_entity_poly.entity_id
_entity_poly.type
_entity_poly.pdbx_seq_one_letter_code
_entity_poly.pdbx_strand_id
1 'polypeptide(L)'
;MGKNYVDIENDRGESLRYRKHTNGRGLVAHGAKVHPSAIVEAGAYVEPGVQIAAGAHVGRGVWVEADAVIGPEADIAPHAHIGSGAAIGAGAKIGVRTHIGTGARVAVNSLIGDDETVGDGE
;
A
#
# COMPACT_ATOMS: atom_id res chain seq x y z
N MET A 1 -18.37 7.04 20.63
CA MET A 1 -17.84 7.08 19.30
C MET A 1 -16.35 6.78 19.31
N GLY A 2 -15.91 5.86 18.50
CA GLY A 2 -14.50 5.54 18.39
C GLY A 2 -13.74 6.57 17.59
N LYS A 3 -12.47 6.65 17.85
CA LYS A 3 -11.57 7.45 17.03
C LYS A 3 -11.28 6.70 15.72
N ASN A 4 -11.26 7.43 14.61
CA ASN A 4 -10.94 6.87 13.31
C ASN A 4 -9.46 7.03 12.96
N TYR A 5 -8.65 7.38 13.92
CA TYR A 5 -7.21 7.55 13.71
C TYR A 5 -6.41 6.92 14.85
N VAL A 6 -5.15 6.61 14.54
CA VAL A 6 -4.19 6.04 15.49
C VAL A 6 -2.89 6.81 15.30
N ASP A 7 -2.25 7.18 16.40
CA ASP A 7 -0.92 7.80 16.35
C ASP A 7 0.13 6.72 16.57
N ILE A 8 1.08 6.62 15.65
CA ILE A 8 2.15 5.62 15.70
C ILE A 8 3.50 6.34 15.71
N GLU A 9 4.35 5.99 16.67
CA GLU A 9 5.69 6.54 16.77
C GLU A 9 6.63 5.78 15.84
N ASN A 10 7.41 6.53 15.03
CA ASN A 10 8.40 5.92 14.14
C ASN A 10 9.76 5.77 14.82
N ASP A 11 10.75 5.27 14.09
CA ASP A 11 12.11 5.04 14.62
C ASP A 11 12.81 6.31 15.06
N ARG A 12 12.36 7.48 14.63
CA ARG A 12 12.93 8.77 15.03
C ARG A 12 12.22 9.39 16.21
N GLY A 13 11.27 8.68 16.82
CA GLY A 13 10.45 9.21 17.90
C GLY A 13 9.36 10.16 17.45
N GLU A 14 9.15 10.30 16.13
CA GLU A 14 8.08 11.15 15.61
C GLU A 14 6.76 10.39 15.68
N SER A 15 5.69 11.09 16.06
CA SER A 15 4.36 10.52 16.09
C SER A 15 3.67 10.79 14.75
N LEU A 16 3.32 9.72 14.05
CA LEU A 16 2.62 9.80 12.78
C LEU A 16 1.16 9.43 12.97
N ARG A 17 0.26 10.22 12.43
CA ARG A 17 -1.16 9.95 12.53
C ARG A 17 -1.63 9.12 11.35
N TYR A 18 -2.29 8.01 11.67
CA TYR A 18 -2.94 7.13 10.70
C TYR A 18 -4.44 7.18 10.93
N ARG A 19 -5.21 7.12 9.87
CA ARG A 19 -6.67 7.00 9.95
C ARG A 19 -7.09 5.67 9.36
N LYS A 20 -8.26 5.19 9.76
CA LYS A 20 -8.85 4.02 9.12
C LYS A 20 -9.54 4.46 7.84
N HIS A 21 -9.17 3.84 6.73
CA HIS A 21 -9.81 4.13 5.45
C HIS A 21 -11.27 3.68 5.48
N THR A 22 -12.17 4.51 4.95
CA THR A 22 -13.61 4.21 5.00
C THR A 22 -13.97 2.91 4.30
N ASN A 23 -13.24 2.54 3.25
CA ASN A 23 -13.49 1.33 2.49
C ASN A 23 -12.45 0.28 2.85
N GLY A 24 -12.77 -0.61 3.79
CA GLY A 24 -11.90 -1.71 4.22
C GLY A 24 -11.25 -1.53 5.58
N ARG A 25 -11.13 -0.32 6.08
CA ARG A 25 -10.62 0.03 7.42
C ARG A 25 -9.13 -0.22 7.65
N GLY A 26 -8.33 -0.31 6.60
CA GLY A 26 -6.88 -0.33 6.74
C GLY A 26 -6.35 1.02 7.24
N LEU A 27 -5.14 1.03 7.78
CA LEU A 27 -4.53 2.25 8.31
C LEU A 27 -3.83 3.03 7.21
N VAL A 28 -4.20 4.29 7.05
CA VAL A 28 -3.66 5.18 6.04
C VAL A 28 -3.05 6.39 6.72
N ALA A 29 -1.77 6.64 6.47
CA ALA A 29 -1.05 7.75 7.09
C ALA A 29 -1.61 9.09 6.64
N HIS A 30 -1.54 10.05 7.54
CA HIS A 30 -1.78 11.44 7.18
C HIS A 30 -0.77 11.82 6.09
N GLY A 31 -1.23 12.40 5.00
CA GLY A 31 -0.38 12.73 3.87
C GLY A 31 -0.40 11.71 2.74
N ALA A 32 -0.94 10.52 2.96
CA ALA A 32 -1.20 9.58 1.88
C ALA A 32 -2.52 9.94 1.18
N LYS A 33 -2.57 9.71 -0.12
CA LYS A 33 -3.76 9.98 -0.93
C LYS A 33 -4.35 8.66 -1.40
N VAL A 34 -5.52 8.31 -0.89
CA VAL A 34 -6.20 7.07 -1.24
C VAL A 34 -7.56 7.43 -1.83
N HIS A 35 -7.79 7.01 -3.07
CA HIS A 35 -9.07 7.27 -3.70
C HIS A 35 -10.21 6.61 -2.90
N PRO A 36 -11.35 7.29 -2.73
CA PRO A 36 -12.46 6.73 -1.94
C PRO A 36 -12.95 5.36 -2.40
N SER A 37 -12.83 5.05 -3.69
CA SER A 37 -13.24 3.75 -4.23
C SER A 37 -12.20 2.65 -4.01
N ALA A 38 -10.98 2.98 -3.62
CA ALA A 38 -9.96 1.97 -3.33
C ALA A 38 -10.30 1.27 -2.03
N ILE A 39 -9.97 -0.02 -1.97
CA ILE A 39 -10.17 -0.82 -0.76
C ILE A 39 -8.82 -1.02 -0.08
N VAL A 40 -8.72 -0.64 1.19
CA VAL A 40 -7.54 -0.91 2.01
C VAL A 40 -8.01 -1.73 3.19
N GLU A 41 -7.73 -3.03 3.17
CA GLU A 41 -8.29 -3.95 4.18
C GLU A 41 -7.69 -3.74 5.55
N ALA A 42 -8.43 -4.12 6.58
CA ALA A 42 -7.97 -4.06 7.95
C ALA A 42 -6.65 -4.83 8.10
N GLY A 43 -5.72 -4.28 8.86
CA GLY A 43 -4.38 -4.86 9.01
C GLY A 43 -3.37 -4.38 7.99
N ALA A 44 -3.80 -3.71 6.93
CA ALA A 44 -2.88 -3.09 5.99
C ALA A 44 -2.37 -1.76 6.53
N TYR A 45 -1.15 -1.42 6.16
CA TYR A 45 -0.50 -0.16 6.53
C TYR A 45 -0.09 0.60 5.28
N VAL A 46 -0.52 1.85 5.17
CA VAL A 46 -0.16 2.74 4.06
C VAL A 46 0.58 3.93 4.65
N GLU A 47 1.86 4.07 4.31
CA GLU A 47 2.75 5.08 4.88
C GLU A 47 2.57 6.45 4.21
N PRO A 48 3.19 7.50 4.79
CA PRO A 48 3.05 8.86 4.23
C PRO A 48 3.51 8.95 2.77
N GLY A 49 2.84 9.81 2.01
CA GLY A 49 3.21 10.07 0.62
C GLY A 49 2.73 9.05 -0.39
N VAL A 50 2.16 7.93 0.06
CA VAL A 50 1.63 6.91 -0.84
C VAL A 50 0.42 7.45 -1.58
N GLN A 51 0.29 7.06 -2.86
CA GLN A 51 -0.87 7.39 -3.67
C GLN A 51 -1.52 6.10 -4.14
N ILE A 52 -2.80 5.93 -3.86
CA ILE A 52 -3.57 4.75 -4.26
C ILE A 52 -4.74 5.21 -5.10
N ALA A 53 -4.77 4.77 -6.36
CA ALA A 53 -5.75 5.22 -7.34
C ALA A 53 -7.08 4.48 -7.25
N ALA A 54 -8.04 4.93 -8.04
CA ALA A 54 -9.40 4.39 -8.04
C ALA A 54 -9.43 2.88 -8.27
N GLY A 55 -10.27 2.19 -7.53
CA GLY A 55 -10.50 0.76 -7.71
C GLY A 55 -9.37 -0.16 -7.27
N ALA A 56 -8.27 0.38 -6.79
CA ALA A 56 -7.17 -0.46 -6.30
C ALA A 56 -7.59 -1.22 -5.04
N HIS A 57 -7.04 -2.42 -4.88
CA HIS A 57 -7.32 -3.26 -3.72
C HIS A 57 -6.03 -3.59 -3.00
N VAL A 58 -5.92 -3.19 -1.75
CA VAL A 58 -4.77 -3.48 -0.90
C VAL A 58 -5.23 -4.47 0.17
N GLY A 59 -4.73 -5.69 0.10
CA GLY A 59 -5.16 -6.78 0.97
C GLY A 59 -4.71 -6.64 2.41
N ARG A 60 -5.27 -7.47 3.28
CA ARG A 60 -4.91 -7.45 4.71
C ARG A 60 -3.42 -7.72 4.89
N GLY A 61 -2.84 -7.07 5.88
CA GLY A 61 -1.44 -7.28 6.22
C GLY A 61 -0.44 -6.75 5.19
N VAL A 62 -0.91 -6.08 4.14
CA VAL A 62 -0.01 -5.45 3.17
C VAL A 62 0.62 -4.22 3.81
N TRP A 63 1.91 -4.07 3.58
CA TRP A 63 2.63 -2.88 4.01
C TRP A 63 3.08 -2.12 2.76
N VAL A 64 2.56 -0.90 2.61
CA VAL A 64 2.94 -0.01 1.51
C VAL A 64 3.81 1.09 2.08
N GLU A 65 5.09 1.06 1.74
CA GLU A 65 6.05 2.02 2.27
C GLU A 65 5.91 3.40 1.63
N ALA A 66 6.54 4.38 2.25
CA ALA A 66 6.40 5.79 1.88
C ALA A 66 6.61 6.04 0.38
N ASP A 67 5.82 6.95 -0.16
CA ASP A 67 5.94 7.45 -1.52
C ASP A 67 5.68 6.43 -2.63
N ALA A 68 5.22 5.23 -2.30
CA ALA A 68 4.82 4.25 -3.31
C ALA A 68 3.56 4.72 -4.04
N VAL A 69 3.40 4.26 -5.28
CA VAL A 69 2.23 4.60 -6.11
C VAL A 69 1.56 3.33 -6.57
N ILE A 70 0.28 3.18 -6.25
CA ILE A 70 -0.53 2.03 -6.66
C ILE A 70 -1.52 2.51 -7.72
N GLY A 71 -1.40 1.96 -8.92
CA GLY A 71 -2.23 2.36 -10.06
C GLY A 71 -3.68 1.92 -9.92
N PRO A 72 -4.57 2.47 -10.78
CA PRO A 72 -5.99 2.11 -10.72
C PRO A 72 -6.21 0.62 -10.99
N GLU A 73 -7.16 0.05 -10.29
CA GLU A 73 -7.54 -1.36 -10.44
C GLU A 73 -6.42 -2.36 -10.11
N ALA A 74 -5.31 -1.93 -9.56
CA ALA A 74 -4.26 -2.85 -9.12
C ALA A 74 -4.75 -3.65 -7.92
N ASP A 75 -4.32 -4.91 -7.84
CA ASP A 75 -4.75 -5.81 -6.78
C ASP A 75 -3.52 -6.35 -6.06
N ILE A 76 -3.41 -6.03 -4.78
CA ILE A 76 -2.27 -6.46 -3.96
C ILE A 76 -2.76 -7.45 -2.93
N ALA A 77 -2.32 -8.70 -3.08
CA ALA A 77 -2.76 -9.80 -2.24
C ALA A 77 -2.24 -9.69 -0.80
N PRO A 78 -2.85 -10.40 0.15
CA PRO A 78 -2.49 -10.27 1.56
C PRO A 78 -1.01 -10.49 1.84
N HIS A 79 -0.51 -9.72 2.81
CA HIS A 79 0.84 -9.84 3.35
C HIS A 79 1.97 -9.48 2.37
N ALA A 80 1.65 -8.89 1.22
CA ALA A 80 2.68 -8.38 0.32
C ALA A 80 3.33 -7.13 0.93
N HIS A 81 4.54 -6.86 0.50
CA HIS A 81 5.30 -5.70 0.94
C HIS A 81 5.70 -4.87 -0.27
N ILE A 82 5.25 -3.63 -0.31
CA ILE A 82 5.54 -2.71 -1.41
C ILE A 82 6.58 -1.70 -0.91
N GLY A 83 7.77 -1.75 -1.50
CA GLY A 83 8.88 -0.91 -1.07
C GLY A 83 8.66 0.57 -1.32
N SER A 84 9.44 1.38 -0.62
CA SER A 84 9.38 2.83 -0.73
C SER A 84 9.58 3.28 -2.17
N GLY A 85 8.73 4.19 -2.64
CA GLY A 85 8.84 4.74 -3.99
C GLY A 85 8.52 3.77 -5.12
N ALA A 86 8.11 2.54 -4.83
CA ALA A 86 7.74 1.58 -5.87
C ALA A 86 6.48 2.04 -6.59
N ALA A 87 6.38 1.69 -7.88
CA ALA A 87 5.22 2.04 -8.69
C ALA A 87 4.58 0.76 -9.23
N ILE A 88 3.32 0.55 -8.88
CA ILE A 88 2.54 -0.60 -9.34
C ILE A 88 1.59 -0.11 -10.42
N GLY A 89 1.72 -0.67 -11.62
CA GLY A 89 0.93 -0.25 -12.77
C GLY A 89 -0.55 -0.58 -12.66
N ALA A 90 -1.36 0.12 -13.45
CA ALA A 90 -2.81 -0.12 -13.48
C ALA A 90 -3.11 -1.59 -13.77
N GLY A 91 -4.05 -2.16 -13.05
CA GLY A 91 -4.50 -3.54 -13.27
C GLY A 91 -3.48 -4.62 -12.93
N ALA A 92 -2.31 -4.28 -12.40
CA ALA A 92 -1.31 -5.27 -12.02
C ALA A 92 -1.81 -6.08 -10.82
N LYS A 93 -1.43 -7.34 -10.76
CA LYS A 93 -1.78 -8.23 -9.65
C LYS A 93 -0.51 -8.71 -8.96
N ILE A 94 -0.43 -8.46 -7.68
CA ILE A 94 0.72 -8.82 -6.85
C ILE A 94 0.29 -9.95 -5.92
N GLY A 95 1.03 -11.06 -5.95
CA GLY A 95 0.68 -12.26 -5.19
C GLY A 95 0.91 -12.14 -3.69
N VAL A 96 0.43 -13.15 -2.97
CA VAL A 96 0.52 -13.23 -1.51
C VAL A 96 1.98 -13.27 -1.08
N ARG A 97 2.32 -12.51 -0.04
CA ARG A 97 3.67 -12.45 0.55
C ARG A 97 4.78 -12.05 -0.43
N THR A 98 4.42 -11.42 -1.52
CA THR A 98 5.40 -10.94 -2.51
C THR A 98 6.06 -9.68 -2.01
N HIS A 99 7.34 -9.55 -2.27
CA HIS A 99 8.12 -8.35 -1.92
C HIS A 99 8.45 -7.56 -3.18
N ILE A 100 8.01 -6.33 -3.24
CA ILE A 100 8.36 -5.39 -4.31
C ILE A 100 9.39 -4.42 -3.76
N GLY A 101 10.57 -4.39 -4.37
CA GLY A 101 11.69 -3.61 -3.87
C GLY A 101 11.51 -2.11 -3.95
N THR A 102 12.38 -1.39 -3.26
CA THR A 102 12.39 0.07 -3.25
C THR A 102 12.58 0.61 -4.67
N GLY A 103 11.71 1.52 -5.07
CA GLY A 103 11.78 2.14 -6.40
C GLY A 103 11.46 1.20 -7.56
N ALA A 104 11.09 -0.05 -7.30
CA ALA A 104 10.78 -1.00 -8.37
C ALA A 104 9.53 -0.57 -9.13
N ARG A 105 9.45 -0.96 -10.39
CA ARG A 105 8.31 -0.65 -11.25
C ARG A 105 7.69 -1.93 -11.76
N VAL A 106 6.39 -2.07 -11.53
CA VAL A 106 5.61 -3.20 -12.02
C VAL A 106 4.71 -2.68 -13.14
N ALA A 107 4.84 -3.28 -14.31
CA ALA A 107 4.13 -2.80 -15.51
C ALA A 107 2.61 -2.96 -15.39
N VAL A 108 1.90 -2.21 -16.20
CA VAL A 108 0.43 -2.30 -16.31
C VAL A 108 0.04 -3.75 -16.62
N ASN A 109 -0.96 -4.24 -15.92
CA ASN A 109 -1.52 -5.60 -16.06
C ASN A 109 -0.54 -6.74 -15.82
N SER A 110 0.60 -6.49 -15.18
CA SER A 110 1.54 -7.56 -14.82
C SER A 110 0.96 -8.49 -13.78
N LEU A 111 1.38 -9.75 -13.85
CA LEU A 111 1.03 -10.75 -12.85
C LEU A 111 2.31 -11.16 -12.13
N ILE A 112 2.40 -10.85 -10.85
CA ILE A 112 3.52 -11.28 -10.00
C ILE A 112 2.98 -12.36 -9.09
N GLY A 113 3.59 -13.53 -9.11
CA GLY A 113 3.12 -14.68 -8.34
C GLY A 113 3.34 -14.55 -6.84
N ASP A 114 2.84 -15.53 -6.09
CA ASP A 114 3.00 -15.57 -4.64
C ASP A 114 4.47 -15.79 -4.26
N ASP A 115 4.86 -15.23 -3.12
CA ASP A 115 6.19 -15.44 -2.53
C ASP A 115 7.35 -15.01 -3.44
N GLU A 116 7.08 -14.15 -4.41
CA GLU A 116 8.12 -13.65 -5.29
C GLU A 116 8.79 -12.39 -4.73
N THR A 117 9.95 -12.08 -5.27
CA THR A 117 10.67 -10.86 -4.95
C THR A 117 11.00 -10.14 -6.25
N VAL A 118 10.58 -8.88 -6.33
CA VAL A 118 10.99 -7.98 -7.41
C VAL A 118 12.08 -7.08 -6.84
N GLY A 119 13.25 -7.09 -7.46
CA GLY A 119 14.39 -6.34 -6.96
C GLY A 119 14.17 -4.83 -6.99
N ASP A 120 15.03 -4.11 -6.27
CA ASP A 120 14.95 -2.66 -6.21
C ASP A 120 15.06 -2.04 -7.61
N GLY A 121 14.32 -0.97 -7.81
CA GLY A 121 14.38 -0.21 -9.07
C GLY A 121 15.60 0.68 -9.11
N GLU A 122 15.98 1.08 -10.31
CA GLU A 122 17.10 1.99 -10.54
C GLU A 122 16.61 3.35 -11.00
#